data_16026c285e69f24a6e98029ba86d196f
#
_entry.id   16026c285e69f24a6e98029ba86d196f
#
_cell.length_a   1.000
_cell.length_b   1.000
_cell.length_c   1.000
_cell.angle_alpha   90.00
_cell.angle_beta   90.00
_cell.angle_gamma   90.00
#
_symmetry.space_group_name_H-M   'P 1'
#
loop_
_entity.id
_entity.type
_entity.pdbx_description
1 polymer ?
#
loop_
_entity_poly.entity_id
_entity_poly.type
_entity_poly.pdbx_seq_one_letter_code
_entity_poly.pdbx_strand_id
1 'polypeptide(L)' 'MKDIKGSKLSVGRRVCIQQDIPTVDGMLYKNTICKVDSLEESKLRVQDRSGKLWWVQYSQVSASIL' A
#
# COMPACT_ATOMS: atom_id res chain seq x y z
N MET A 1 1.60 6.39 -11.85
CA MET A 1 2.13 5.65 -10.71
C MET A 1 1.61 4.24 -10.73
N LYS A 2 2.48 3.27 -10.50
CA LYS A 2 2.16 1.86 -10.71
C LYS A 2 2.61 1.03 -9.52
N ASP A 3 1.89 -0.08 -9.28
CA ASP A 3 2.26 -1.05 -8.26
C ASP A 3 3.39 -1.97 -8.75
N ILE A 4 3.72 -2.98 -7.95
CA ILE A 4 4.77 -3.96 -8.26
C ILE A 4 4.51 -4.71 -9.56
N LYS A 5 3.24 -4.86 -9.97
CA LYS A 5 2.85 -5.58 -11.19
C LYS A 5 2.66 -4.64 -12.39
N GLY A 6 2.93 -3.36 -12.22
CA GLY A 6 2.75 -2.37 -13.27
C GLY A 6 1.32 -1.88 -13.45
N SER A 7 0.41 -2.23 -12.57
CA SER A 7 -0.96 -1.73 -12.61
C SER A 7 -1.03 -0.31 -12.11
N LYS A 8 -1.81 0.52 -12.77
CA LYS A 8 -1.96 1.92 -12.40
C LYS A 8 -2.74 2.03 -11.09
N LEU A 9 -2.24 2.87 -10.18
CA LEU A 9 -2.87 3.14 -8.90
C LEU A 9 -3.53 4.51 -8.88
N SER A 10 -4.59 4.64 -8.08
CA SER A 10 -5.26 5.92 -7.84
C SER A 10 -5.74 5.97 -6.38
N VAL A 11 -5.93 7.19 -5.88
CA VAL A 11 -6.46 7.40 -4.53
C VAL A 11 -7.84 6.76 -4.43
N GLY A 12 -8.08 6.07 -3.32
CA GLY A 12 -9.32 5.35 -3.07
C GLY A 12 -9.30 3.90 -3.50
N ARG A 13 -8.30 3.50 -4.30
CA ARG A 13 -8.17 2.11 -4.75
C ARG A 13 -7.62 1.23 -3.61
N ARG A 14 -8.10 -0.01 -3.54
CA ARG A 14 -7.55 -0.98 -2.60
C ARG A 14 -6.30 -1.61 -3.16
N VAL A 15 -5.35 -1.90 -2.27
CA VAL A 15 -4.10 -2.57 -2.62
C VAL A 15 -3.82 -3.66 -1.61
N CYS A 16 -3.08 -4.67 -2.04
CA CYS A 16 -2.62 -5.75 -1.18
C CYS A 16 -1.13 -5.57 -0.91
N ILE A 17 -0.74 -5.66 0.37
CA ILE A 17 0.66 -5.56 0.76
C ILE A 17 1.35 -6.86 0.38
N GLN A 18 2.48 -6.75 -0.34
CA GLN A 18 3.16 -7.90 -0.92
C GLN A 18 4.29 -8.46 -0.06
N GLN A 19 4.68 -7.77 0.99
CA GLN A 19 5.74 -8.21 1.91
C GLN A 19 5.54 -7.57 3.27
N ASP A 20 6.16 -8.16 4.30
CA ASP A 20 6.15 -7.56 5.63
C ASP A 20 6.98 -6.29 5.62
N ILE A 21 6.42 -5.19 6.11
CA ILE A 21 7.06 -3.88 6.09
C ILE A 21 7.24 -3.41 7.54
N PRO A 22 8.48 -3.44 8.06
CA PRO A 22 8.74 -2.90 9.40
C PRO A 22 8.75 -1.37 9.36
N THR A 23 8.12 -0.75 10.34
CA THR A 23 8.12 0.71 10.49
C THR A 23 8.34 1.08 11.94
N VAL A 24 8.58 2.36 12.20
CA VAL A 24 8.72 2.86 13.58
C VAL A 24 7.42 2.72 14.38
N ASP A 25 6.28 2.63 13.69
CA ASP A 25 4.97 2.51 14.30
C ASP A 25 4.49 1.05 14.40
N GLY A 26 5.31 0.10 13.99
CA GLY A 26 4.95 -1.31 14.00
C GLY A 26 5.19 -1.98 12.66
N MET A 27 4.59 -3.15 12.48
CA MET A 27 4.77 -3.97 11.28
C MET A 27 3.49 -3.97 10.44
N LEU A 28 3.63 -3.66 9.15
CA LEU A 28 2.55 -3.83 8.19
C LEU A 28 2.77 -5.18 7.49
N TYR A 29 1.88 -6.12 7.72
CA TYR A 29 2.08 -7.50 7.30
C TYR A 29 1.67 -7.75 5.85
N LYS A 30 2.36 -8.72 5.23
CA LYS A 30 2.02 -9.24 3.91
C LYS A 30 0.56 -9.68 3.87
N ASN A 31 -0.09 -9.46 2.73
CA ASN A 31 -1.50 -9.79 2.47
C ASN A 31 -2.51 -8.89 3.18
N THR A 32 -2.06 -7.84 3.85
CA THR A 32 -2.97 -6.85 4.40
C THR A 32 -3.58 -6.04 3.26
N ILE A 33 -4.89 -5.86 3.30
CA ILE A 33 -5.60 -5.04 2.31
C ILE A 33 -5.71 -3.63 2.87
N CYS A 34 -5.21 -2.67 2.10
CA CYS A 34 -5.22 -1.26 2.46
C CYS A 34 -5.86 -0.44 1.34
N LYS A 35 -6.29 0.76 1.69
CA LYS A 35 -6.85 1.70 0.72
C LYS A 35 -5.83 2.80 0.48
N VAL A 36 -5.63 3.18 -0.78
CA VAL A 36 -4.70 4.25 -1.13
C VAL A 36 -5.25 5.58 -0.63
N ASP A 37 -4.49 6.25 0.23
CA ASP A 37 -4.85 7.55 0.77
C ASP A 37 -4.21 8.69 0.00
N SER A 38 -2.93 8.52 -0.40
CA SER A 38 -2.20 9.55 -1.11
C SER A 38 -1.12 8.92 -1.98
N LEU A 39 -0.86 9.51 -3.14
CA LEU A 39 0.18 9.07 -4.06
C LEU A 39 1.23 10.16 -4.18
N GLU A 40 2.51 9.77 -4.03
CA GLU A 40 3.65 10.63 -4.26
C GLU A 40 4.57 10.00 -5.30
N GLU A 41 5.60 10.72 -5.73
CA GLU A 41 6.46 10.29 -6.82
C GLU A 41 7.17 8.96 -6.52
N SER A 42 7.71 8.80 -5.32
CA SER A 42 8.50 7.62 -4.96
C SER A 42 7.86 6.71 -3.93
N LYS A 43 6.74 7.11 -3.34
CA LYS A 43 6.07 6.35 -2.29
C LYS A 43 4.59 6.68 -2.29
N LEU A 44 3.83 5.91 -1.54
CA LEU A 44 2.40 6.17 -1.36
C LEU A 44 2.01 5.97 0.09
N ARG A 45 0.94 6.61 0.49
CA ARG A 45 0.36 6.43 1.82
C ARG A 45 -0.91 5.60 1.69
N VAL A 46 -1.01 4.57 2.51
CA VAL A 46 -2.18 3.69 2.53
C VAL A 46 -2.78 3.67 3.93
N GLN A 47 -4.08 3.38 3.99
CA GLN A 47 -4.81 3.28 5.23
C GLN A 47 -5.28 1.85 5.41
N ASP A 48 -4.98 1.27 6.58
CA ASP A 48 -5.43 -0.09 6.89
C ASP A 48 -6.87 -0.09 7.44
N ARG A 49 -7.37 -1.27 7.81
CA ARG A 49 -8.75 -1.42 8.27
C ARG A 49 -9.04 -0.70 9.58
N SER A 50 -8.01 -0.47 10.40
CA SER A 50 -8.17 0.24 11.67
C SER A 50 -8.11 1.76 11.51
N GLY A 51 -7.86 2.24 10.30
CA GLY A 51 -7.72 3.66 10.03
C GLY A 51 -6.31 4.20 10.14
N LYS A 52 -5.34 3.33 10.46
CA LYS A 52 -3.94 3.75 10.58
C LYS A 52 -3.32 3.97 9.21
N LEU A 53 -2.53 5.04 9.09
CA LEU A 53 -1.86 5.40 7.84
C LEU A 53 -0.43 4.87 7.83
N TRP A 54 -0.01 4.36 6.66
CA TRP A 54 1.30 3.77 6.47
C TRP A 54 1.93 4.31 5.19
N TRP A 55 3.22 4.67 5.26
CA TRP A 55 4.00 5.01 4.07
C TRP A 55 4.65 3.74 3.54
N VAL A 56 4.42 3.45 2.26
CA VAL A 56 4.97 2.25 1.61
C VAL A 56 5.49 2.62 0.22
N GLN A 57 6.30 1.74 -0.35
CA GLN A 57 6.82 1.92 -1.70
C GLN A 57 5.93 1.21 -2.71
N TYR A 58 5.97 1.68 -3.96
CA TYR A 58 5.18 1.07 -5.03
C TYR A 58 5.53 -0.40 -5.26
N SER A 59 6.79 -0.77 -5.03
CA SER A 59 7.24 -2.15 -5.17
C SER A 59 6.72 -3.09 -4.09
N GLN A 60 6.08 -2.55 -3.04
CA GLN A 60 5.60 -3.32 -1.90
C GLN A 60 4.10 -3.59 -1.94
N VAL A 61 3.40 -3.09 -2.95
CA VAL A 61 1.94 -3.21 -3.04
C VAL A 61 1.51 -3.75 -4.39
N SER A 62 0.31 -4.31 -4.44
CA SER A 62 -0.32 -4.77 -5.66
C SER A 62 -1.77 -4.33 -5.68
N ALA A 63 -2.23 -3.86 -6.84
CA ALA A 63 -3.63 -3.52 -7.05
C ALA A 63 -4.51 -4.75 -7.27
N SER A 64 -3.92 -5.92 -7.47
CA SER A 64 -4.65 -7.18 -7.66
C SER A 64 -5.23 -7.67 -6.35
N ILE A 65 -6.48 -7.38 -6.13
CA ILE A 65 -7.22 -7.78 -4.94
C ILE A 65 -8.33 -8.71 -5.38
N LEU A 66 -8.39 -9.82 -4.72
CA LEU A 66 -9.43 -10.81 -4.98
C LEU A 66 -10.71 -10.47 -4.22
#